data_8319145fa6603915fbeea866dc028b42
#
_entry.id   8319145fa6603915fbeea866dc028b42
#
_cell.length_a   1.000
_cell.length_b   1.000
_cell.length_c   1.000
_cell.angle_alpha   90.00
_cell.angle_beta   90.00
_cell.angle_gamma   90.00
#
_symmetry.space_group_name_H-M   'P 1'
#
loop_
_entity.id
_entity.type
_entity.pdbx_description
1 polymer ?
#
loop_
_entity_poly.entity_id
_entity_poly.type
_entity_poly.pdbx_seq_one_letter_code
_entity_poly.pdbx_strand_id
1 'polypeptide(L)'
;MKKNQIKKILLAVAMVVVVAAGLLVYSSGKTTSMGTAKGFGGDVTVTLTLADGKIIGCTAEGKDETEGVGSTAIDQLPGAIAESGSIAVDGVAGATVTSNAIKEAAAAALTAAGLNPDDYKTAVDNTAEPAEDSTVDADVVIVGAGGAGMTAAITAANEGKSVVILESQPMVGGNSVRAT
;
A
#
# COMPACT_ATOMS: atom_id res chain seq x y z
N MET A 1 -25.28 24.89 -36.61
CA MET A 1 -24.18 24.08 -36.08
C MET A 1 -24.60 22.61 -36.06
N LYS A 2 -23.85 21.70 -36.70
CA LYS A 2 -24.24 20.29 -36.81
C LYS A 2 -24.12 19.61 -35.43
N LYS A 3 -25.09 18.78 -35.08
CA LYS A 3 -25.24 18.06 -33.80
C LYS A 3 -23.93 17.35 -33.32
N ASN A 4 -23.06 16.98 -34.28
CA ASN A 4 -21.74 16.40 -34.02
C ASN A 4 -20.69 17.41 -33.52
N GLN A 5 -20.84 18.68 -33.82
CA GLN A 5 -19.89 19.70 -33.31
C GLN A 5 -20.19 20.02 -31.84
N ILE A 6 -21.48 20.02 -31.48
CA ILE A 6 -21.90 20.21 -30.07
C ILE A 6 -21.41 19.07 -29.20
N LYS A 7 -21.48 17.81 -29.68
CA LYS A 7 -20.91 16.66 -28.94
C LYS A 7 -19.39 16.74 -28.78
N LYS A 8 -18.64 17.22 -29.78
CA LYS A 8 -17.20 17.42 -29.70
C LYS A 8 -16.82 18.56 -28.73
N ILE A 9 -17.63 19.62 -28.70
CA ILE A 9 -17.43 20.74 -27.77
C ILE A 9 -17.78 20.32 -26.33
N LEU A 10 -18.87 19.55 -26.12
CA LEU A 10 -19.19 18.99 -24.81
C LEU A 10 -18.12 17.99 -24.32
N LEU A 11 -17.51 17.21 -25.23
CA LEU A 11 -16.41 16.31 -24.89
C LEU A 11 -15.11 17.07 -24.54
N ALA A 12 -14.89 18.22 -25.16
CA ALA A 12 -13.73 19.06 -24.90
C ALA A 12 -13.87 19.93 -23.64
N VAL A 13 -15.09 20.25 -23.22
CA VAL A 13 -15.37 21.02 -21.98
C VAL A 13 -15.41 20.14 -20.73
N ALA A 14 -15.52 18.81 -20.90
CA ALA A 14 -15.35 17.84 -19.79
C ALA A 14 -13.87 17.67 -19.39
N MET A 15 -12.97 18.45 -19.99
CA MET A 15 -11.54 18.40 -19.72
C MET A 15 -11.16 19.45 -18.67
N VAL A 16 -10.55 18.97 -17.60
CA VAL A 16 -9.79 19.79 -16.63
C VAL A 16 -10.64 20.72 -15.75
N VAL A 17 -11.25 20.17 -14.73
CA VAL A 17 -11.57 20.95 -13.54
C VAL A 17 -10.34 20.92 -12.63
N VAL A 18 -9.57 21.99 -12.64
CA VAL A 18 -8.52 22.23 -11.65
C VAL A 18 -9.20 22.71 -10.37
N VAL A 19 -9.34 21.86 -9.38
CA VAL A 19 -9.72 22.26 -8.03
C VAL A 19 -8.42 22.46 -7.23
N ALA A 20 -8.37 23.50 -6.41
CA ALA A 20 -7.18 24.02 -5.73
C ALA A 20 -6.39 23.01 -4.85
N ALA A 21 -6.72 21.73 -4.84
CA ALA A 21 -6.04 20.65 -4.14
C ALA A 21 -5.92 19.35 -4.93
N GLY A 22 -6.25 19.30 -6.24
CA GLY A 22 -6.12 18.07 -7.02
C GLY A 22 -6.41 18.25 -8.50
N LEU A 23 -5.73 17.50 -9.34
CA LEU A 23 -5.94 17.40 -10.78
C LEU A 23 -6.83 16.20 -11.06
N LEU A 24 -8.01 16.42 -11.63
CA LEU A 24 -8.92 15.36 -12.06
C LEU A 24 -8.79 15.18 -13.58
N VAL A 25 -8.29 14.03 -14.03
CA VAL A 25 -8.25 13.66 -15.44
C VAL A 25 -9.25 12.53 -15.68
N TYR A 26 -10.30 12.83 -16.46
CA TYR A 26 -11.28 11.83 -16.86
C TYR A 26 -10.90 11.21 -18.21
N SER A 27 -10.55 9.92 -18.22
CA SER A 27 -10.25 9.16 -19.43
C SER A 27 -10.92 7.78 -19.36
N SER A 28 -11.86 7.53 -20.27
CA SER A 28 -12.43 6.20 -20.53
C SER A 28 -12.94 5.43 -19.30
N GLY A 29 -13.79 6.05 -18.47
CA GLY A 29 -14.34 5.39 -17.27
C GLY A 29 -13.37 5.31 -16.08
N LYS A 30 -12.14 5.80 -16.25
CA LYS A 30 -11.15 5.90 -15.17
C LYS A 30 -10.92 7.36 -14.79
N THR A 31 -10.91 7.65 -13.51
CA THR A 31 -10.62 8.97 -12.95
C THR A 31 -9.33 8.91 -12.14
N THR A 32 -8.45 9.88 -12.32
CA THR A 32 -7.24 10.02 -11.51
C THR A 32 -7.41 11.19 -10.56
N SER A 33 -7.12 11.00 -9.29
CA SER A 33 -7.19 12.02 -8.27
C SER A 33 -5.93 12.03 -7.40
N MET A 34 -5.54 13.22 -6.93
CA MET A 34 -4.32 13.42 -6.15
C MET A 34 -4.65 14.03 -4.79
N GLY A 35 -3.90 13.63 -3.78
CA GLY A 35 -3.93 14.23 -2.46
C GLY A 35 -2.52 14.31 -1.88
N THR A 36 -2.32 15.22 -0.94
CA THR A 36 -1.03 15.46 -0.30
C THR A 36 -1.20 15.53 1.20
N ALA A 37 -0.27 14.97 1.95
CA ALA A 37 -0.20 15.05 3.40
C ALA A 37 1.25 15.21 3.87
N LYS A 38 1.43 15.62 5.13
CA LYS A 38 2.75 15.83 5.71
C LYS A 38 3.36 14.51 6.18
N GLY A 39 4.47 14.11 5.58
CA GLY A 39 5.28 12.98 5.99
C GLY A 39 6.34 13.35 7.04
N PHE A 40 7.30 12.46 7.24
CA PHE A 40 8.41 12.69 8.18
C PHE A 40 9.43 13.68 7.62
N GLY A 41 9.89 13.46 6.41
CA GLY A 41 10.91 14.31 5.75
C GLY A 41 10.31 15.49 4.99
N GLY A 42 9.11 15.34 4.45
CA GLY A 42 8.49 16.34 3.59
C GLY A 42 7.03 16.03 3.27
N ASP A 43 6.53 16.61 2.20
CA ASP A 43 5.19 16.32 1.74
C ASP A 43 5.17 15.00 0.96
N VAL A 44 4.16 14.18 1.25
CA VAL A 44 3.87 12.93 0.53
C VAL A 44 2.65 13.15 -0.34
N THR A 45 2.78 12.92 -1.62
CA THR A 45 1.68 13.01 -2.60
C THR A 45 1.25 11.62 -3.03
N VAL A 46 -0.05 11.36 -2.97
CA VAL A 46 -0.64 10.12 -3.45
C VAL A 46 -1.52 10.41 -4.65
N THR A 47 -1.37 9.58 -5.69
CA THR A 47 -2.23 9.59 -6.87
C THR A 47 -3.04 8.30 -6.91
N LEU A 48 -4.36 8.43 -6.84
CA LEU A 48 -5.29 7.31 -6.97
C LEU A 48 -5.84 7.24 -8.40
N THR A 49 -5.94 6.03 -8.92
CA THR A 49 -6.72 5.73 -10.14
C THR A 49 -8.00 5.02 -9.71
N LEU A 50 -9.13 5.61 -10.08
CA LEU A 50 -10.46 5.16 -9.70
C LEU A 50 -11.22 4.69 -10.95
N ALA A 51 -12.00 3.61 -10.82
CA ALA A 51 -12.96 3.17 -11.82
C ALA A 51 -14.26 2.76 -11.11
N ASP A 52 -15.37 3.34 -11.56
CA ASP A 52 -16.70 3.09 -10.96
C ASP A 52 -16.72 3.23 -9.44
N GLY A 53 -16.00 4.25 -8.93
CA GLY A 53 -15.87 4.52 -7.51
C GLY A 53 -14.94 3.57 -6.75
N LYS A 54 -14.23 2.66 -7.39
CA LYS A 54 -13.27 1.75 -6.75
C LYS A 54 -11.85 2.19 -7.01
N ILE A 55 -10.97 2.03 -6.03
CA ILE A 55 -9.53 2.21 -6.20
C ILE A 55 -9.01 1.01 -7.02
N ILE A 56 -8.43 1.30 -8.19
CA ILE A 56 -7.83 0.29 -9.08
C ILE A 56 -6.33 0.52 -9.29
N GLY A 57 -5.80 1.58 -8.71
CA GLY A 57 -4.38 1.90 -8.74
C GLY A 57 -4.06 2.99 -7.73
N CYS A 58 -2.86 2.92 -7.19
CA CYS A 58 -2.30 3.89 -6.27
C CYS A 58 -0.81 4.05 -6.54
N THR A 59 -0.33 5.28 -6.48
CA THR A 59 1.10 5.60 -6.45
C THR A 59 1.36 6.65 -5.39
N ALA A 60 2.56 6.64 -4.80
CA ALA A 60 2.97 7.65 -3.84
C ALA A 60 4.33 8.24 -4.22
N GLU A 61 4.53 9.51 -3.93
CA GLU A 61 5.79 10.22 -4.07
C GLU A 61 6.09 10.96 -2.76
N GLY A 62 7.32 10.83 -2.27
CA GLY A 62 7.81 11.53 -1.09
C GLY A 62 9.32 11.67 -1.20
N LYS A 63 9.77 12.72 -1.92
CA LYS A 63 11.18 12.92 -2.31
C LYS A 63 12.10 13.19 -1.12
N ASP A 64 11.55 13.76 -0.06
CA ASP A 64 12.30 14.17 1.13
C ASP A 64 12.19 13.14 2.27
N GLU A 65 11.54 12.00 1.99
CA GLU A 65 11.41 10.92 2.97
C GLU A 65 12.73 10.19 3.19
N THR A 66 12.94 9.70 4.41
CA THR A 66 14.17 9.01 4.80
C THR A 66 14.40 7.76 3.97
N GLU A 67 15.55 7.69 3.30
CA GLU A 67 15.95 6.51 2.52
C GLU A 67 16.03 5.25 3.40
N GLY A 68 15.52 4.13 2.91
CA GLY A 68 15.48 2.85 3.62
C GLY A 68 14.42 2.75 4.72
N VAL A 69 13.76 3.85 5.08
CA VAL A 69 12.68 3.88 6.08
C VAL A 69 11.40 4.41 5.43
N GLY A 70 11.29 5.71 5.22
CA GLY A 70 10.15 6.33 4.59
C GLY A 70 9.97 5.89 3.13
N SER A 71 11.06 5.76 2.39
CA SER A 71 11.04 5.23 1.01
C SER A 71 10.44 3.83 0.94
N THR A 72 10.67 2.97 1.94
CA THR A 72 10.06 1.63 2.01
C THR A 72 8.52 1.71 2.08
N ALA A 73 7.98 2.66 2.85
CA ALA A 73 6.54 2.87 2.90
C ALA A 73 5.99 3.42 1.57
N ILE A 74 6.72 4.35 0.92
CA ILE A 74 6.39 4.89 -0.40
C ILE A 74 6.30 3.78 -1.45
N ASP A 75 7.18 2.79 -1.39
CA ASP A 75 7.23 1.68 -2.36
C ASP A 75 6.17 0.61 -2.10
N GLN A 76 5.83 0.33 -0.84
CA GLN A 76 5.00 -0.82 -0.47
C GLN A 76 3.51 -0.49 -0.29
N LEU A 77 3.18 0.61 0.41
CA LEU A 77 1.79 0.91 0.72
C LEU A 77 0.88 1.16 -0.48
N PRO A 78 1.34 1.84 -1.55
CA PRO A 78 0.49 2.05 -2.72
C PRO A 78 0.00 0.74 -3.35
N GLY A 79 0.87 -0.28 -3.40
CA GLY A 79 0.49 -1.62 -3.87
C GLY A 79 -0.63 -2.22 -3.02
N ALA A 80 -0.48 -2.21 -1.70
CA ALA A 80 -1.48 -2.72 -0.76
C ALA A 80 -2.82 -1.97 -0.86
N ILE A 81 -2.80 -0.64 -1.01
CA ILE A 81 -4.00 0.19 -1.22
C ILE A 81 -4.71 -0.18 -2.52
N ALA A 82 -3.95 -0.37 -3.62
CA ALA A 82 -4.51 -0.72 -4.91
C ALA A 82 -5.11 -2.13 -4.94
N GLU A 83 -4.44 -3.10 -4.34
CA GLU A 83 -4.89 -4.50 -4.25
C GLU A 83 -6.12 -4.65 -3.37
N SER A 84 -6.12 -3.97 -2.24
CA SER A 84 -7.24 -4.05 -1.30
C SER A 84 -8.42 -3.16 -1.70
N GLY A 85 -8.21 -2.13 -2.49
CA GLY A 85 -9.22 -1.09 -2.74
C GLY A 85 -9.57 -0.26 -1.50
N SER A 86 -8.73 -0.30 -0.46
CA SER A 86 -8.94 0.34 0.85
C SER A 86 -7.74 1.19 1.25
N ILE A 87 -7.99 2.26 1.99
CA ILE A 87 -6.95 3.06 2.65
C ILE A 87 -6.65 2.58 4.08
N ALA A 88 -7.38 1.58 4.59
CA ALA A 88 -7.18 0.95 5.90
C ALA A 88 -6.19 -0.21 5.84
N VAL A 89 -5.07 -0.02 5.13
CA VAL A 89 -3.97 -0.98 5.07
C VAL A 89 -3.04 -0.84 6.27
N ASP A 90 -2.32 -1.88 6.61
CA ASP A 90 -1.30 -1.82 7.66
C ASP A 90 -0.15 -0.89 7.27
N GLY A 91 0.44 -0.24 8.25
CA GLY A 91 1.61 0.60 8.05
C GLY A 91 2.89 -0.22 8.01
N VAL A 92 3.92 0.31 7.35
CA VAL A 92 5.25 -0.30 7.34
C VAL A 92 5.92 -0.09 8.70
N ALA A 93 6.39 -1.18 9.29
CA ALA A 93 7.09 -1.15 10.58
C ALA A 93 8.33 -0.22 10.51
N GLY A 94 8.45 0.68 11.46
CA GLY A 94 9.51 1.68 11.51
C GLY A 94 9.24 2.96 10.69
N ALA A 95 8.26 2.96 9.76
CA ALA A 95 7.90 4.10 8.92
C ALA A 95 6.48 4.63 9.22
N THR A 96 6.09 4.67 10.48
CA THR A 96 4.71 5.01 10.90
C THR A 96 4.25 6.36 10.42
N VAL A 97 5.11 7.39 10.50
CA VAL A 97 4.76 8.76 10.10
C VAL A 97 4.49 8.82 8.59
N THR A 98 5.40 8.28 7.78
CA THR A 98 5.23 8.21 6.32
C THR A 98 4.04 7.35 5.91
N SER A 99 3.83 6.22 6.60
CA SER A 99 2.66 5.36 6.37
C SER A 99 1.34 6.08 6.61
N ASN A 100 1.25 6.85 7.70
CA ASN A 100 0.07 7.65 7.99
C ASN A 100 -0.12 8.77 6.97
N ALA A 101 0.96 9.44 6.56
CA ALA A 101 0.92 10.46 5.52
C ALA A 101 0.39 9.91 4.19
N ILE A 102 0.79 8.70 3.78
CA ILE A 102 0.27 8.05 2.57
C ILE A 102 -1.25 7.81 2.70
N LYS A 103 -1.72 7.32 3.85
CA LYS A 103 -3.16 7.08 4.10
C LYS A 103 -3.96 8.38 4.11
N GLU A 104 -3.45 9.42 4.74
CA GLU A 104 -4.07 10.74 4.77
C GLU A 104 -4.09 11.40 3.38
N ALA A 105 -3.00 11.29 2.62
CA ALA A 105 -2.94 11.77 1.24
C ALA A 105 -3.92 11.00 0.34
N ALA A 106 -4.06 9.68 0.52
CA ALA A 106 -5.06 8.88 -0.19
C ALA A 106 -6.49 9.30 0.17
N ALA A 107 -6.77 9.58 1.45
CA ALA A 107 -8.06 10.12 1.89
C ALA A 107 -8.35 11.49 1.27
N ALA A 108 -7.34 12.38 1.19
CA ALA A 108 -7.46 13.66 0.52
C ALA A 108 -7.73 13.49 -0.99
N ALA A 109 -7.08 12.51 -1.65
CA ALA A 109 -7.34 12.19 -3.04
C ALA A 109 -8.77 11.69 -3.27
N LEU A 110 -9.32 10.83 -2.39
CA LEU A 110 -10.72 10.40 -2.44
C LEU A 110 -11.68 11.59 -2.31
N THR A 111 -11.41 12.48 -1.35
CA THR A 111 -12.20 13.70 -1.15
C THR A 111 -12.16 14.59 -2.40
N ALA A 112 -11.00 14.75 -3.02
CA ALA A 112 -10.85 15.52 -4.26
C ALA A 112 -11.60 14.90 -5.45
N ALA A 113 -11.79 13.57 -5.43
CA ALA A 113 -12.63 12.85 -6.40
C ALA A 113 -14.13 12.94 -6.09
N GLY A 114 -14.53 13.60 -5.00
CA GLY A 114 -15.93 13.70 -4.56
C GLY A 114 -16.44 12.45 -3.84
N LEU A 115 -15.55 11.60 -3.38
CA LEU A 115 -15.85 10.37 -2.63
C LEU A 115 -15.65 10.59 -1.13
N ASN A 116 -16.39 9.84 -0.31
CA ASN A 116 -16.21 9.88 1.13
C ASN A 116 -15.10 8.89 1.53
N PRO A 117 -13.97 9.35 2.13
CA PRO A 117 -12.88 8.46 2.53
C PRO A 117 -13.27 7.39 3.54
N ASP A 118 -14.32 7.61 4.34
CA ASP A 118 -14.77 6.64 5.33
C ASP A 118 -15.32 5.36 4.70
N ASP A 119 -15.85 5.43 3.49
CA ASP A 119 -16.32 4.27 2.73
C ASP A 119 -15.17 3.36 2.29
N TYR A 120 -13.93 3.85 2.33
CA TYR A 120 -12.69 3.14 1.97
C TYR A 120 -11.82 2.78 3.18
N LYS A 121 -12.32 3.00 4.38
CA LYS A 121 -11.67 2.60 5.65
C LYS A 121 -12.16 1.25 6.16
N THR A 122 -13.05 0.58 5.47
CA THR A 122 -13.36 -0.80 5.80
C THR A 122 -12.06 -1.58 5.71
N ALA A 123 -11.64 -2.15 6.84
CA ALA A 123 -10.61 -3.17 6.81
C ALA A 123 -11.06 -4.15 5.73
N VAL A 124 -10.27 -4.26 4.68
CA VAL A 124 -10.45 -5.38 3.80
C VAL A 124 -10.24 -6.56 4.72
N ASP A 125 -11.34 -7.26 4.92
CA ASP A 125 -11.24 -8.60 5.43
C ASP A 125 -10.33 -9.30 4.42
N ASN A 126 -9.04 -9.30 4.70
CA ASN A 126 -8.09 -10.20 4.09
C ASN A 126 -8.44 -11.58 4.62
N THR A 127 -9.67 -12.00 4.33
CA THR A 127 -9.96 -13.38 4.12
C THR A 127 -9.26 -13.75 2.79
N ALA A 128 -7.94 -13.77 2.81
CA ALA A 128 -7.27 -14.95 2.30
C ALA A 128 -8.16 -16.08 2.79
N GLU A 129 -8.79 -16.81 1.89
CA GLU A 129 -9.53 -18.03 2.27
C GLU A 129 -8.72 -18.68 3.37
N PRO A 130 -9.34 -19.03 4.52
CA PRO A 130 -8.58 -19.53 5.66
C PRO A 130 -7.67 -20.60 5.05
N ALA A 131 -6.35 -20.35 5.09
CA ALA A 131 -5.40 -21.36 4.63
C ALA A 131 -5.81 -22.60 5.38
N GLU A 132 -6.13 -23.69 4.67
CA GLU A 132 -6.56 -24.94 5.30
C GLU A 132 -5.61 -25.18 6.45
N ASP A 133 -6.15 -25.40 7.64
CA ASP A 133 -5.35 -25.66 8.83
C ASP A 133 -4.40 -26.81 8.51
N SER A 134 -3.11 -26.51 8.40
CA SER A 134 -2.09 -27.51 8.17
C SER A 134 -1.37 -27.81 9.49
N THR A 135 -1.34 -29.07 9.87
CA THR A 135 -0.56 -29.52 11.02
C THR A 135 0.77 -30.07 10.53
N VAL A 136 1.86 -29.52 11.07
CA VAL A 136 3.21 -30.02 10.79
C VAL A 136 3.83 -30.47 12.11
N ASP A 137 4.23 -31.72 12.17
CA ASP A 137 4.94 -32.27 13.32
C ASP A 137 6.45 -32.01 13.17
N ALA A 138 7.07 -31.47 14.19
CA ALA A 138 8.50 -31.24 14.24
C ALA A 138 9.06 -31.43 15.66
N ASP A 139 10.32 -31.89 15.76
CA ASP A 139 11.02 -32.02 17.06
C ASP A 139 11.26 -30.63 17.70
N VAL A 140 11.46 -29.60 16.86
CA VAL A 140 11.76 -28.24 17.30
C VAL A 140 10.97 -27.23 16.45
N VAL A 141 10.24 -26.35 17.12
CA VAL A 141 9.57 -25.22 16.50
C VAL A 141 10.24 -23.92 16.94
N ILE A 142 10.64 -23.09 15.98
CA ILE A 142 11.32 -21.82 16.20
C ILE A 142 10.42 -20.68 15.71
N VAL A 143 10.22 -19.67 16.54
CA VAL A 143 9.47 -18.48 16.18
C VAL A 143 10.45 -17.35 15.88
N GLY A 144 10.44 -16.90 14.63
CA GLY A 144 11.32 -15.86 14.08
C GLY A 144 12.54 -16.41 13.35
N ALA A 145 12.67 -16.05 12.07
CA ALA A 145 13.79 -16.41 11.19
C ALA A 145 14.89 -15.34 11.15
N GLY A 146 15.13 -14.64 12.25
CA GLY A 146 16.28 -13.77 12.43
C GLY A 146 17.57 -14.54 12.64
N GLY A 147 18.71 -13.86 12.82
CA GLY A 147 20.01 -14.49 13.00
C GLY A 147 20.04 -15.55 14.10
N ALA A 148 19.42 -15.29 15.25
CA ALA A 148 19.33 -16.22 16.36
C ALA A 148 18.48 -17.46 16.03
N GLY A 149 17.28 -17.24 15.45
CA GLY A 149 16.39 -18.34 15.09
C GLY A 149 16.99 -19.25 14.02
N MET A 150 17.61 -18.68 12.99
CA MET A 150 18.29 -19.44 11.94
C MET A 150 19.48 -20.23 12.49
N THR A 151 20.26 -19.66 13.40
CA THR A 151 21.37 -20.38 14.04
C THR A 151 20.85 -21.55 14.88
N ALA A 152 19.80 -21.34 15.68
CA ALA A 152 19.17 -22.41 16.45
C ALA A 152 18.63 -23.52 15.56
N ALA A 153 17.99 -23.17 14.42
CA ALA A 153 17.49 -24.13 13.45
C ALA A 153 18.59 -24.99 12.85
N ILE A 154 19.70 -24.36 12.43
CA ILE A 154 20.85 -25.07 11.86
C ILE A 154 21.46 -26.02 12.92
N THR A 155 21.59 -25.55 14.15
CA THR A 155 22.14 -26.39 15.24
C THR A 155 21.26 -27.61 15.50
N ALA A 156 19.94 -27.43 15.61
CA ALA A 156 19.02 -28.55 15.83
C ALA A 156 18.99 -29.53 14.62
N ALA A 157 19.03 -29.01 13.41
CA ALA A 157 19.09 -29.83 12.20
C ALA A 157 20.39 -30.64 12.11
N ASN A 158 21.53 -30.09 12.52
CA ASN A 158 22.80 -30.79 12.58
C ASN A 158 22.80 -31.93 13.62
N GLU A 159 21.97 -31.82 14.65
CA GLU A 159 21.71 -32.89 15.64
C GLU A 159 20.67 -33.91 15.16
N GLY A 160 20.26 -33.83 13.88
CA GLY A 160 19.32 -34.76 13.27
C GLY A 160 17.86 -34.53 13.66
N LYS A 161 17.51 -33.34 14.17
CA LYS A 161 16.15 -32.98 14.55
C LYS A 161 15.39 -32.42 13.34
N SER A 162 14.10 -32.73 13.26
CA SER A 162 13.17 -32.03 12.36
C SER A 162 12.86 -30.65 12.93
N VAL A 163 12.95 -29.61 12.10
CA VAL A 163 12.80 -28.22 12.54
C VAL A 163 11.80 -27.47 11.67
N VAL A 164 10.88 -26.76 12.30
CA VAL A 164 9.99 -25.79 11.65
C VAL A 164 10.31 -24.40 12.16
N ILE A 165 10.44 -23.44 11.24
CA ILE A 165 10.60 -22.02 11.56
C ILE A 165 9.34 -21.29 11.15
N LEU A 166 8.74 -20.52 12.07
CA LEU A 166 7.62 -19.65 11.83
C LEU A 166 8.15 -18.21 11.73
N GLU A 167 7.94 -17.57 10.58
CA GLU A 167 8.34 -16.17 10.34
C GLU A 167 7.12 -15.35 9.92
N SER A 168 6.94 -14.18 10.54
CA SER A 168 5.83 -13.28 10.26
C SER A 168 6.10 -12.34 9.08
N GLN A 169 7.36 -12.22 8.68
CA GLN A 169 7.76 -11.35 7.58
C GLN A 169 7.96 -12.16 6.29
N PRO A 170 7.75 -11.55 5.11
CA PRO A 170 7.94 -12.25 3.83
C PRO A 170 9.42 -12.59 3.54
N MET A 171 10.35 -12.11 4.35
CA MET A 171 11.79 -12.32 4.21
C MET A 171 12.42 -12.83 5.50
N VAL A 172 13.24 -13.85 5.38
CA VAL A 172 14.08 -14.36 6.49
C VAL A 172 15.31 -13.47 6.71
N GLY A 173 15.91 -13.53 7.90
CA GLY A 173 17.16 -12.83 8.24
C GLY A 173 16.99 -11.69 9.25
N GLY A 174 15.79 -11.17 9.41
CA GLY A 174 15.48 -10.11 10.39
C GLY A 174 16.36 -8.87 10.20
N ASN A 175 16.77 -8.23 11.30
CA ASN A 175 17.60 -7.02 11.25
C ASN A 175 19.01 -7.27 10.71
N SER A 176 19.51 -8.52 10.73
CA SER A 176 20.85 -8.83 10.23
C SER A 176 21.01 -8.62 8.73
N VAL A 177 19.94 -8.77 7.95
CA VAL A 177 19.95 -8.51 6.49
C VAL A 177 19.84 -7.02 6.19
N ARG A 178 19.36 -6.21 7.12
CA ARG A 178 19.18 -4.76 6.97
C ARG A 178 20.36 -3.94 7.49
N ALA A 179 21.33 -4.58 8.13
CA ALA A 179 22.47 -3.94 8.78
C ALA A 179 23.72 -3.88 7.86
N THR A 180 23.52 -3.55 6.57
CA THR A 180 24.63 -3.34 5.60
C THR A 180 24.74 -1.88 5.23
#